data_47dc259d9a574f55c8cca3c32c7f1c64
#
_entry.id   47dc259d9a574f55c8cca3c32c7f1c64
#
_cell.length_a   1.000
_cell.length_b   1.000
_cell.length_c   1.000
_cell.angle_alpha   90.00
_cell.angle_beta   90.00
_cell.angle_gamma   90.00
#
_symmetry.space_group_name_H-M   'P 1'
#
loop_
_entity.id
_entity.type
_entity.pdbx_description
1 polymer ?
#
loop_
_entity_poly.entity_id
_entity_poly.type
_entity_poly.pdbx_seq_one_letter_code
_entity_poly.pdbx_strand_id
1 'polypeptide(L)'
;MSILIRSMSAALLLTVGATGWASDAPRDNATLAARSEAVFGKQPGQSFDAQAVKPAAAGPRTETVTVTLKPGKGAEVQAELDAGQGLVFQWTASADVAVDLHGERTGSQSEYTSYDIEGAQREGAGTFVAPFAGTHGWFWKNKGQQPVTVTVTITGFHKRLVRHGGQP
;
A
#
# COMPACT_ATOMS: atom_id res chain seq x y z
N MET A 1 -30.53 -3.94 -66.90
CA MET A 1 -31.08 -4.21 -65.56
C MET A 1 -29.88 -4.51 -64.63
N SER A 2 -29.32 -3.44 -64.03
CA SER A 2 -28.04 -3.55 -63.26
C SER A 2 -28.39 -3.52 -61.78
N ILE A 3 -28.02 -4.59 -61.08
CA ILE A 3 -28.23 -4.73 -59.61
C ILE A 3 -26.97 -4.18 -58.91
N LEU A 4 -27.15 -3.04 -58.19
CA LEU A 4 -26.12 -2.49 -57.27
C LEU A 4 -26.19 -3.27 -55.97
N ILE A 5 -25.11 -4.02 -55.65
CA ILE A 5 -24.91 -4.60 -54.33
C ILE A 5 -24.20 -3.56 -53.48
N ARG A 6 -24.90 -3.00 -52.47
CA ARG A 6 -24.32 -2.17 -51.45
C ARG A 6 -23.71 -3.06 -50.35
N SER A 7 -22.40 -3.05 -50.23
CA SER A 7 -21.69 -3.64 -49.11
C SER A 7 -21.79 -2.73 -47.89
N MET A 8 -22.49 -3.20 -46.85
CA MET A 8 -22.46 -2.57 -45.54
C MET A 8 -21.23 -3.08 -44.79
N SER A 9 -20.21 -2.25 -44.67
CA SER A 9 -19.10 -2.48 -43.76
C SER A 9 -19.57 -2.15 -42.33
N ALA A 10 -19.78 -3.17 -41.52
CA ALA A 10 -19.98 -3.01 -40.09
C ALA A 10 -18.61 -2.75 -39.41
N ALA A 11 -18.37 -1.51 -39.01
CA ALA A 11 -17.24 -1.17 -38.17
C ALA A 11 -17.50 -1.70 -36.76
N LEU A 12 -16.80 -2.76 -36.38
CA LEU A 12 -16.78 -3.27 -35.02
C LEU A 12 -15.92 -2.32 -34.16
N LEU A 13 -16.57 -1.41 -33.43
CA LEU A 13 -15.90 -0.62 -32.40
C LEU A 13 -15.51 -1.58 -31.24
N LEU A 14 -14.26 -2.00 -31.19
CA LEU A 14 -13.67 -2.57 -29.99
C LEU A 14 -13.48 -1.44 -28.97
N THR A 15 -14.42 -1.31 -28.04
CA THR A 15 -14.19 -0.54 -26.82
C THR A 15 -13.18 -1.32 -25.98
N VAL A 16 -11.91 -0.94 -26.04
CA VAL A 16 -10.91 -1.37 -25.05
C VAL A 16 -11.29 -0.69 -23.74
N GLY A 17 -12.15 -1.31 -22.97
CA GLY A 17 -12.33 -0.99 -21.58
C GLY A 17 -10.99 -1.22 -20.88
N ALA A 18 -10.45 -0.19 -20.22
CA ALA A 18 -9.33 -0.33 -19.31
C ALA A 18 -9.78 -1.18 -18.12
N THR A 19 -9.87 -2.50 -18.31
CA THR A 19 -10.03 -3.45 -17.23
C THR A 19 -8.68 -3.54 -16.53
N GLY A 20 -8.60 -2.92 -15.36
CA GLY A 20 -7.46 -3.13 -14.46
C GLY A 20 -7.18 -4.63 -14.29
N TRP A 21 -6.06 -4.95 -13.70
CA TRP A 21 -5.51 -6.31 -13.48
C TRP A 21 -6.46 -7.31 -12.75
N ALA A 22 -7.71 -6.94 -12.52
CA ALA A 22 -8.75 -7.78 -11.94
C ALA A 22 -9.37 -8.70 -13.00
N SER A 23 -8.74 -9.84 -13.28
CA SER A 23 -9.44 -10.97 -13.88
C SER A 23 -10.11 -11.77 -12.75
N ASP A 24 -11.38 -12.18 -12.93
CA ASP A 24 -12.10 -13.04 -11.97
C ASP A 24 -11.52 -14.47 -11.88
N ALA A 25 -10.47 -14.78 -12.67
CA ALA A 25 -9.81 -16.07 -12.63
C ALA A 25 -9.02 -16.26 -11.33
N PRO A 26 -9.02 -17.47 -10.75
CA PRO A 26 -8.22 -17.79 -9.58
C PRO A 26 -6.75 -17.39 -9.78
N ARG A 27 -6.15 -16.80 -8.74
CA ARG A 27 -4.73 -16.44 -8.72
C ARG A 27 -3.94 -17.53 -8.02
N ASP A 28 -3.70 -18.60 -8.77
CA ASP A 28 -2.84 -19.70 -8.35
C ASP A 28 -1.79 -19.98 -9.44
N ASN A 29 -0.78 -20.76 -9.08
CA ASN A 29 0.34 -21.05 -9.97
C ASN A 29 -0.08 -21.88 -11.20
N ALA A 30 -1.08 -22.75 -11.08
CA ALA A 30 -1.56 -23.57 -12.19
C ALA A 30 -2.27 -22.71 -13.24
N THR A 31 -3.14 -21.80 -12.80
CA THR A 31 -3.85 -20.84 -13.66
C THR A 31 -2.85 -19.89 -14.36
N LEU A 32 -1.83 -19.42 -13.62
CA LEU A 32 -0.77 -18.56 -14.18
C LEU A 32 0.07 -19.30 -15.21
N ALA A 33 0.42 -20.58 -14.95
CA ALA A 33 1.16 -21.43 -15.88
C ALA A 33 0.37 -21.67 -17.17
N ALA A 34 -0.90 -22.05 -17.06
CA ALA A 34 -1.78 -22.27 -18.24
C ALA A 34 -1.91 -21.00 -19.09
N ARG A 35 -2.06 -19.84 -18.45
CA ARG A 35 -2.12 -18.54 -19.14
C ARG A 35 -0.79 -18.21 -19.82
N SER A 36 0.34 -18.46 -19.16
CA SER A 36 1.67 -18.25 -19.74
C SER A 36 1.87 -19.10 -20.98
N GLU A 37 1.53 -20.39 -20.93
CA GLU A 37 1.64 -21.28 -22.09
C GLU A 37 0.75 -20.84 -23.26
N ALA A 38 -0.49 -20.41 -22.97
CA ALA A 38 -1.42 -19.94 -23.99
C ALA A 38 -0.98 -18.63 -24.67
N VAL A 39 -0.33 -17.72 -23.94
CA VAL A 39 0.06 -16.38 -24.45
C VAL A 39 1.48 -16.40 -25.05
N PHE A 40 2.42 -17.06 -24.38
CA PHE A 40 3.86 -17.00 -24.71
C PHE A 40 4.46 -18.34 -25.14
N GLY A 41 3.70 -19.43 -25.09
CA GLY A 41 4.21 -20.78 -25.28
C GLY A 41 5.02 -21.28 -24.09
N LYS A 42 5.45 -22.54 -24.14
CA LYS A 42 6.30 -23.15 -23.12
C LYS A 42 7.68 -22.52 -23.07
N GLN A 43 8.08 -22.06 -21.87
CA GLN A 43 9.39 -21.46 -21.63
C GLN A 43 10.24 -22.38 -20.73
N PRO A 44 11.40 -22.89 -21.21
CA PRO A 44 12.28 -23.70 -20.37
C PRO A 44 12.74 -22.95 -19.12
N GLY A 45 12.67 -23.62 -17.94
CA GLY A 45 13.12 -23.06 -16.68
C GLY A 45 12.17 -22.03 -16.03
N GLN A 46 10.99 -21.76 -16.63
CA GLN A 46 10.01 -20.85 -16.06
C GLN A 46 9.36 -21.46 -14.81
N SER A 47 9.35 -20.72 -13.70
CA SER A 47 8.60 -21.00 -12.48
C SER A 47 7.51 -19.96 -12.28
N PHE A 48 6.54 -20.25 -11.40
CA PHE A 48 5.38 -19.37 -11.17
C PHE A 48 5.18 -19.17 -9.67
N ASP A 49 4.95 -17.91 -9.29
CA ASP A 49 4.52 -17.51 -7.95
C ASP A 49 3.41 -16.46 -8.06
N ALA A 50 2.18 -16.94 -8.18
CA ALA A 50 1.01 -16.10 -8.29
C ALA A 50 0.72 -15.28 -7.01
N GLN A 51 1.30 -15.66 -5.86
CA GLN A 51 1.11 -14.98 -4.60
C GLN A 51 2.01 -13.75 -4.45
N ALA A 52 3.05 -13.62 -5.27
CA ALA A 52 3.95 -12.46 -5.27
C ALA A 52 3.24 -11.15 -5.67
N VAL A 53 2.11 -11.24 -6.39
CA VAL A 53 1.34 -10.07 -6.83
C VAL A 53 0.03 -9.98 -6.06
N LYS A 54 -0.17 -8.86 -5.35
CA LYS A 54 -1.41 -8.50 -4.67
C LYS A 54 -2.08 -7.36 -5.43
N PRO A 55 -3.15 -7.64 -6.21
CA PRO A 55 -3.90 -6.57 -6.88
C PRO A 55 -4.58 -5.66 -5.87
N ALA A 56 -4.69 -4.39 -6.23
CA ALA A 56 -5.44 -3.41 -5.47
C ALA A 56 -6.57 -2.85 -6.35
N ALA A 57 -7.68 -2.46 -5.73
CA ALA A 57 -8.83 -1.87 -6.42
C ALA A 57 -8.54 -0.47 -6.97
N ALA A 58 -7.55 0.22 -6.42
CA ALA A 58 -7.12 1.56 -6.84
C ALA A 58 -5.59 1.60 -6.96
N GLY A 59 -5.08 2.59 -7.70
CA GLY A 59 -3.64 2.85 -7.78
C GLY A 59 -3.05 3.31 -6.44
N PRO A 60 -1.72 3.26 -6.30
CA PRO A 60 -1.04 3.76 -5.11
C PRO A 60 -1.20 5.28 -5.00
N ARG A 61 -1.19 5.78 -3.76
CA ARG A 61 -1.26 7.19 -3.44
C ARG A 61 -0.06 7.60 -2.59
N THR A 62 0.35 8.85 -2.69
CA THR A 62 1.41 9.43 -1.87
C THR A 62 0.82 10.52 -0.99
N GLU A 63 1.07 10.42 0.31
CA GLU A 63 0.66 11.42 1.29
C GLU A 63 1.84 11.75 2.20
N THR A 64 1.97 13.05 2.55
CA THR A 64 2.97 13.54 3.50
C THR A 64 2.25 14.18 4.69
N VAL A 65 2.66 13.79 5.89
CA VAL A 65 2.11 14.31 7.14
C VAL A 65 3.26 14.86 7.98
N THR A 66 3.05 16.06 8.54
CA THR A 66 3.97 16.66 9.51
C THR A 66 3.24 16.81 10.84
N VAL A 67 3.90 16.43 11.95
CA VAL A 67 3.42 16.58 13.32
C VAL A 67 4.47 17.23 14.20
N THR A 68 4.03 18.07 15.14
CA THR A 68 4.90 18.67 16.14
C THR A 68 4.64 18.04 17.50
N LEU A 69 5.68 17.50 18.11
CA LEU A 69 5.66 16.84 19.41
C LEU A 69 6.20 17.77 20.49
N LYS A 70 5.37 18.22 21.41
CA LYS A 70 5.82 18.95 22.61
C LYS A 70 6.70 18.04 23.49
N PRO A 71 7.54 18.57 24.38
CA PRO A 71 8.30 17.78 25.35
C PRO A 71 7.41 16.77 26.10
N GLY A 72 7.84 15.51 26.13
CA GLY A 72 7.13 14.41 26.79
C GLY A 72 5.86 13.92 26.08
N LYS A 73 5.47 14.49 24.93
CA LYS A 73 4.28 14.12 24.15
C LYS A 73 4.61 13.23 22.98
N GLY A 74 3.60 12.53 22.50
CA GLY A 74 3.67 11.70 21.30
C GLY A 74 2.60 12.07 20.29
N ALA A 75 2.76 11.54 19.10
CA ALA A 75 1.76 11.53 18.03
C ALA A 75 1.85 10.25 17.23
N GLU A 76 0.76 9.92 16.59
CA GLU A 76 0.61 8.73 15.78
C GLU A 76 0.13 9.09 14.38
N VAL A 77 0.68 8.41 13.38
CA VAL A 77 0.21 8.43 11.99
C VAL A 77 0.11 6.99 11.52
N GLN A 78 -1.09 6.58 11.17
CA GLN A 78 -1.39 5.22 10.72
C GLN A 78 -2.03 5.22 9.34
N ALA A 79 -1.72 4.21 8.53
CA ALA A 79 -2.33 3.91 7.24
C ALA A 79 -3.35 2.79 7.40
N GLU A 80 -4.59 2.99 6.94
CA GLU A 80 -5.57 1.91 6.85
C GLU A 80 -5.30 1.05 5.62
N LEU A 81 -5.02 -0.25 5.84
CA LEU A 81 -4.63 -1.23 4.83
C LEU A 81 -5.48 -2.50 4.92
N ASP A 82 -5.75 -3.12 3.77
CA ASP A 82 -6.20 -4.49 3.73
C ASP A 82 -5.01 -5.46 3.87
N ALA A 83 -5.27 -6.69 4.34
CA ALA A 83 -4.23 -7.70 4.46
C ALA A 83 -3.50 -7.93 3.14
N GLY A 84 -2.17 -7.94 3.17
CA GLY A 84 -1.31 -8.11 2.00
C GLY A 84 -1.10 -6.85 1.16
N GLN A 85 -1.76 -5.73 1.46
CA GLN A 85 -1.45 -4.45 0.82
C GLN A 85 -0.15 -3.87 1.38
N GLY A 86 0.59 -3.18 0.53
CA GLY A 86 1.91 -2.66 0.86
C GLY A 86 2.04 -1.15 0.72
N LEU A 87 3.04 -0.62 1.39
CA LEU A 87 3.49 0.76 1.24
C LEU A 87 5.01 0.87 1.34
N VAL A 88 5.53 1.95 0.79
CA VAL A 88 6.89 2.44 0.99
C VAL A 88 6.79 3.69 1.86
N PHE A 89 7.70 3.85 2.79
CA PHE A 89 7.71 5.00 3.68
C PHE A 89 9.10 5.58 3.86
N GLN A 90 9.13 6.87 4.22
CA GLN A 90 10.26 7.52 4.84
C GLN A 90 9.75 8.55 5.84
N TRP A 91 10.48 8.73 6.95
CA TRP A 91 10.21 9.79 7.91
C TRP A 91 11.51 10.39 8.43
N THR A 92 11.42 11.65 8.84
CA THR A 92 12.52 12.38 9.48
C THR A 92 11.99 13.15 10.68
N ALA A 93 12.85 13.35 11.68
CA ALA A 93 12.57 14.16 12.86
C ALA A 93 13.66 15.20 13.09
N SER A 94 13.30 16.38 13.58
CA SER A 94 14.23 17.47 13.87
C SER A 94 15.18 17.18 15.03
N ALA A 95 14.85 16.19 15.89
CA ALA A 95 15.68 15.67 16.98
C ALA A 95 15.29 14.21 17.27
N ASP A 96 16.03 13.54 18.15
CA ASP A 96 15.79 12.15 18.51
C ASP A 96 14.38 11.94 19.08
N VAL A 97 13.68 10.93 18.57
CA VAL A 97 12.38 10.46 19.07
C VAL A 97 12.44 8.96 19.35
N ALA A 98 11.68 8.50 20.33
CA ALA A 98 11.34 7.09 20.39
C ALA A 98 10.26 6.80 19.37
N VAL A 99 10.30 5.64 18.72
CA VAL A 99 9.35 5.23 17.68
C VAL A 99 8.91 3.80 17.91
N ASP A 100 7.62 3.54 17.66
CA ASP A 100 7.01 2.22 17.59
C ASP A 100 6.23 2.12 16.27
N LEU A 101 6.69 1.29 15.35
CA LEU A 101 5.92 0.88 14.18
C LEU A 101 5.03 -0.27 14.58
N HIS A 102 3.71 -0.07 14.55
CA HIS A 102 2.75 -1.05 15.02
C HIS A 102 1.48 -1.08 14.17
N GLY A 103 0.60 -2.03 14.46
CA GLY A 103 -0.70 -2.14 13.79
C GLY A 103 -1.78 -2.67 14.72
N GLU A 104 -3.01 -2.21 14.44
CA GLU A 104 -4.24 -2.58 15.12
C GLU A 104 -5.21 -3.23 14.15
N ARG A 105 -5.77 -4.38 14.53
CA ARG A 105 -6.76 -5.08 13.69
C ARG A 105 -8.07 -4.31 13.65
N THR A 106 -8.72 -4.32 12.50
CA THR A 106 -10.09 -3.80 12.37
C THR A 106 -11.00 -4.52 13.37
N GLY A 107 -11.70 -3.72 14.20
CA GLY A 107 -12.63 -4.23 15.20
C GLY A 107 -11.99 -4.64 16.54
N SER A 108 -10.68 -4.62 16.69
CA SER A 108 -10.01 -4.75 18.00
C SER A 108 -10.09 -3.42 18.76
N GLN A 109 -10.26 -3.50 20.07
CA GLN A 109 -10.36 -2.29 20.92
C GLN A 109 -9.15 -2.07 21.83
N SER A 110 -8.23 -3.04 21.92
CA SER A 110 -7.10 -2.96 22.87
C SER A 110 -5.87 -3.74 22.47
N GLU A 111 -5.91 -4.49 21.36
CA GLU A 111 -4.78 -5.31 20.91
C GLU A 111 -4.08 -4.63 19.75
N TYR A 112 -2.78 -4.46 19.89
CA TYR A 112 -1.91 -4.00 18.80
C TYR A 112 -0.69 -4.93 18.70
N THR A 113 -0.03 -4.89 17.56
CA THR A 113 1.18 -5.66 17.28
C THR A 113 2.28 -4.68 16.90
N SER A 114 3.36 -4.61 17.68
CA SER A 114 4.56 -3.85 17.30
C SER A 114 5.41 -4.67 16.32
N TYR A 115 5.93 -3.99 15.31
CA TYR A 115 6.78 -4.55 14.27
C TYR A 115 8.24 -4.12 14.41
N ASP A 116 8.44 -2.88 14.90
CA ASP A 116 9.75 -2.30 15.10
C ASP A 116 9.70 -1.23 16.19
N ILE A 117 10.64 -1.26 17.15
CA ILE A 117 10.69 -0.33 18.27
C ILE A 117 12.12 0.17 18.44
N GLU A 118 12.27 1.52 18.40
CA GLU A 118 13.55 2.16 18.60
C GLU A 118 13.47 3.29 19.64
N GLY A 119 14.52 3.43 20.45
CA GLY A 119 14.53 4.37 21.60
C GLY A 119 14.93 5.80 21.27
N ALA A 120 15.72 6.00 20.19
CA ALA A 120 16.25 7.29 19.79
C ALA A 120 16.64 7.27 18.30
N GLN A 121 15.77 7.78 17.45
CA GLN A 121 15.96 7.83 16.00
C GLN A 121 15.57 9.20 15.47
N ARG A 122 16.18 9.61 14.34
CA ARG A 122 15.85 10.85 13.62
C ARG A 122 15.26 10.60 12.24
N GLU A 123 15.35 9.38 11.75
CA GLU A 123 14.85 9.01 10.43
C GLU A 123 14.55 7.52 10.38
N GLY A 124 13.72 7.13 9.43
CA GLY A 124 13.46 5.75 9.07
C GLY A 124 12.87 5.68 7.68
N ALA A 125 13.23 4.62 6.95
CA ALA A 125 12.68 4.36 5.63
C ALA A 125 12.59 2.85 5.39
N GLY A 126 11.60 2.44 4.58
CA GLY A 126 11.44 1.03 4.27
C GLY A 126 10.19 0.72 3.48
N THR A 127 9.92 -0.58 3.41
CA THR A 127 8.68 -1.13 2.89
C THR A 127 7.93 -1.83 4.01
N PHE A 128 6.61 -1.76 3.96
CA PHE A 128 5.74 -2.45 4.89
C PHE A 128 4.63 -3.17 4.12
N VAL A 129 4.33 -4.41 4.49
CA VAL A 129 3.19 -5.17 3.98
C VAL A 129 2.30 -5.54 5.15
N ALA A 130 1.03 -5.14 5.10
CA ALA A 130 0.08 -5.36 6.18
C ALA A 130 -0.19 -6.85 6.41
N PRO A 131 0.14 -7.42 7.58
CA PRO A 131 -0.10 -8.84 7.87
C PRO A 131 -1.58 -9.14 8.10
N PHE A 132 -2.40 -8.11 8.36
CA PHE A 132 -3.85 -8.20 8.57
C PHE A 132 -4.53 -6.89 8.16
N ALA A 133 -5.84 -6.92 7.94
CA ALA A 133 -6.62 -5.71 7.69
C ALA A 133 -6.73 -4.88 8.97
N GLY A 134 -6.40 -3.58 8.87
CA GLY A 134 -6.38 -2.68 10.01
C GLY A 134 -5.64 -1.38 9.73
N THR A 135 -5.29 -0.70 10.81
CA THR A 135 -4.43 0.49 10.77
C THR A 135 -3.00 0.10 11.15
N HIS A 136 -2.02 0.60 10.41
CA HIS A 136 -0.60 0.31 10.60
C HIS A 136 0.19 1.60 10.45
N GLY A 137 1.11 1.86 11.39
CA GLY A 137 1.89 3.10 11.33
C GLY A 137 2.76 3.33 12.55
N TRP A 138 3.11 4.56 12.75
CA TRP A 138 4.15 4.98 13.67
C TRP A 138 3.56 5.79 14.81
N PHE A 139 3.92 5.42 16.03
CA PHE A 139 3.85 6.28 17.19
C PHE A 139 5.24 6.84 17.47
N TRP A 140 5.38 8.16 17.45
CA TRP A 140 6.62 8.84 17.86
C TRP A 140 6.40 9.53 19.21
N LYS A 141 7.41 9.45 20.08
CA LYS A 141 7.42 10.13 21.38
C LYS A 141 8.68 11.01 21.51
N ASN A 142 8.45 12.28 21.78
CA ASN A 142 9.50 13.22 22.14
C ASN A 142 9.88 13.02 23.61
N LYS A 143 11.08 12.51 23.87
CA LYS A 143 11.65 12.32 25.22
C LYS A 143 12.56 13.48 25.63
N GLY A 144 12.79 14.46 24.74
CA GLY A 144 13.61 15.64 24.96
C GLY A 144 12.86 16.79 25.63
N GLN A 145 13.57 17.92 25.76
CA GLN A 145 13.04 19.11 26.44
C GLN A 145 12.59 20.21 25.47
N GLN A 146 12.82 20.05 24.16
CA GLN A 146 12.41 20.98 23.12
C GLN A 146 11.36 20.35 22.21
N PRO A 147 10.48 21.12 21.57
CA PRO A 147 9.58 20.59 20.56
C PRO A 147 10.34 19.91 19.41
N VAL A 148 9.80 18.80 18.92
CA VAL A 148 10.34 18.04 17.78
C VAL A 148 9.30 17.96 16.69
N THR A 149 9.70 18.26 15.45
CA THR A 149 8.87 18.09 14.26
C THR A 149 9.22 16.77 13.60
N VAL A 150 8.23 15.94 13.31
CA VAL A 150 8.35 14.71 12.53
C VAL A 150 7.58 14.87 11.23
N THR A 151 8.21 14.53 10.11
CA THR A 151 7.57 14.49 8.79
C THR A 151 7.67 13.07 8.24
N VAL A 152 6.54 12.47 7.87
CA VAL A 152 6.46 11.16 7.24
C VAL A 152 5.83 11.26 5.86
N THR A 153 6.43 10.62 4.88
CA THR A 153 5.88 10.43 3.54
C THR A 153 5.61 8.95 3.32
N ILE A 154 4.39 8.63 2.91
CA ILE A 154 3.90 7.28 2.69
C ILE A 154 3.41 7.18 1.25
N THR A 155 3.89 6.19 0.51
CA THR A 155 3.43 5.86 -0.84
C THR A 155 2.97 4.41 -0.87
N GLY A 156 1.71 4.15 -1.21
CA GLY A 156 1.20 2.78 -1.24
C GLY A 156 -0.31 2.68 -1.45
N PHE A 157 -0.85 1.51 -1.12
CA PHE A 157 -2.24 1.15 -1.39
C PHE A 157 -3.16 1.36 -0.19
N HIS A 158 -2.81 2.27 0.71
CA HIS A 158 -3.63 2.61 1.88
C HIS A 158 -4.92 3.35 1.46
N LYS A 159 -5.99 3.10 2.21
CA LYS A 159 -7.31 3.73 1.99
C LYS A 159 -7.30 5.18 2.44
N ARG A 160 -6.72 5.43 3.61
CA ARG A 160 -6.58 6.76 4.23
C ARG A 160 -5.47 6.74 5.28
N LEU A 161 -5.02 7.94 5.68
CA LEU A 161 -4.23 8.12 6.88
C LEU A 161 -5.11 8.54 8.05
N VAL A 162 -4.81 8.01 9.23
CA VAL A 162 -5.40 8.37 10.51
C VAL A 162 -4.31 9.01 11.37
N ARG A 163 -4.67 10.04 12.11
CA ARG A 163 -3.73 10.81 12.92
C ARG A 163 -4.28 10.98 14.34
N HIS A 164 -3.43 10.67 15.35
CA HIS A 164 -3.76 10.88 16.76
C HIS A 164 -2.65 11.64 17.46
N GLY A 165 -3.01 12.62 18.30
CA GLY A 165 -2.06 13.47 19.00
C GLY A 165 -1.28 14.39 18.05
N GLY A 166 -0.26 15.07 18.62
CA GLY A 166 0.52 16.07 17.89
C GLY A 166 -0.25 17.35 17.58
N GLN A 167 0.47 18.36 17.09
CA GLN A 167 -0.12 19.55 16.48
C GLN A 167 0.28 19.59 15.02
N PRO A 168 -0.58 20.07 14.12
CA PRO A 168 -0.24 20.23 12.70
C PRO A 168 0.87 21.27 12.52
#